data_46dae24d92d08833352ca5bf4b2f97a1
#
_entry.id   46dae24d92d08833352ca5bf4b2f97a1
#
_cell.length_a   1.000
_cell.length_b   1.000
_cell.length_c   1.000
_cell.angle_alpha   90.00
_cell.angle_beta   90.00
_cell.angle_gamma   90.00
#
_symmetry.space_group_name_H-M   'P 1'
#
loop_
_entity.id
_entity.type
_entity.pdbx_description
1 polymer ?
#
loop_
_entity_poly.entity_id
_entity_poly.type
_entity_poly.pdbx_seq_one_letter_code
_entity_poly.pdbx_strand_id
1 'polypeptide(L)'
;MSNEETREDTGAVAATDAAEEASQEAHAHHHEEEDEDKFTFVEDPVFDVSYKGDCRYEVGVTIPVANERAQCDKLLEKLQSEVELKGFRRGRAPRKLVEKKFGKAVRGDATEKMVSAAFEKLVKDNGLRPIGAPEMDGLENALDRPEEEALAFNLKFEVFPKCELGKYRGIEVERPV
;
A
#
# COMPACT_ATOMS: atom_id res chain seq x y z
N MET A 1 -61.49 -12.13 -40.59
CA MET A 1 -61.42 -13.57 -40.22
C MET A 1 -59.96 -13.76 -39.80
N SER A 2 -59.73 -13.56 -38.49
CA SER A 2 -59.52 -14.63 -37.51
C SER A 2 -58.23 -15.43 -37.84
N ASN A 3 -57.15 -15.36 -37.10
CA ASN A 3 -57.05 -15.94 -35.76
C ASN A 3 -55.79 -15.42 -35.04
N GLU A 4 -55.99 -15.08 -33.81
CA GLU A 4 -55.04 -15.05 -32.69
C GLU A 4 -54.39 -16.45 -32.51
N GLU A 5 -53.15 -16.49 -32.16
CA GLU A 5 -52.65 -17.47 -31.18
C GLU A 5 -51.37 -16.99 -30.46
N THR A 6 -51.54 -16.72 -29.23
CA THR A 6 -50.61 -16.59 -28.11
C THR A 6 -49.58 -17.73 -28.08
N ARG A 7 -48.33 -17.39 -27.87
CA ARG A 7 -47.36 -18.30 -27.26
C ARG A 7 -46.57 -17.62 -26.16
N GLU A 8 -46.80 -18.18 -25.01
CA GLU A 8 -46.29 -17.84 -23.70
C GLU A 8 -44.75 -17.93 -23.64
N ASP A 9 -44.26 -17.00 -22.91
CA ASP A 9 -42.95 -16.85 -22.30
C ASP A 9 -42.64 -18.01 -21.35
N THR A 10 -41.57 -18.77 -21.61
CA THR A 10 -40.86 -19.56 -20.59
C THR A 10 -39.40 -19.69 -21.01
N GLY A 11 -38.51 -18.86 -20.42
CA GLY A 11 -37.07 -19.04 -20.66
C GLY A 11 -36.16 -17.98 -20.06
N ALA A 12 -36.41 -17.51 -18.85
CA ALA A 12 -35.54 -16.52 -18.23
C ALA A 12 -35.28 -16.83 -16.76
N VAL A 13 -34.69 -17.97 -16.43
CA VAL A 13 -34.20 -18.28 -15.08
C VAL A 13 -32.92 -19.15 -15.05
N ALA A 14 -32.13 -19.17 -16.12
CA ALA A 14 -30.90 -19.99 -16.13
C ALA A 14 -29.61 -19.21 -16.41
N ALA A 15 -29.62 -17.87 -16.33
CA ALA A 15 -28.45 -17.04 -16.65
C ALA A 15 -27.86 -16.26 -15.44
N THR A 16 -28.39 -16.44 -14.23
CA THR A 16 -27.94 -15.71 -13.05
C THR A 16 -26.97 -16.51 -12.16
N ASP A 17 -26.96 -17.84 -12.24
CA ASP A 17 -26.06 -18.67 -11.41
C ASP A 17 -24.62 -18.74 -11.92
N ALA A 18 -24.41 -18.66 -13.24
CA ALA A 18 -23.06 -18.75 -13.82
C ALA A 18 -22.24 -17.44 -13.70
N ALA A 19 -22.90 -16.31 -13.44
CA ALA A 19 -22.22 -15.01 -13.28
C ALA A 19 -21.76 -14.77 -11.84
N GLU A 20 -22.36 -15.44 -10.87
CA GLU A 20 -22.01 -15.31 -9.45
C GLU A 20 -20.81 -16.20 -9.08
N GLU A 21 -20.69 -17.40 -9.66
CA GLU A 21 -19.52 -18.25 -9.47
C GLU A 21 -18.25 -17.70 -10.14
N ALA A 22 -18.34 -17.09 -11.32
CA ALA A 22 -17.21 -16.45 -11.99
C ALA A 22 -16.71 -15.19 -11.26
N SER A 23 -17.56 -14.53 -10.49
CA SER A 23 -17.22 -13.36 -9.67
C SER A 23 -16.50 -13.73 -8.37
N GLN A 24 -16.73 -14.94 -7.84
CA GLN A 24 -16.07 -15.41 -6.61
C GLN A 24 -14.67 -16.00 -6.88
N GLU A 25 -14.44 -16.62 -8.04
CA GLU A 25 -13.11 -17.11 -8.41
C GLU A 25 -12.14 -15.97 -8.78
N ALA A 26 -12.64 -14.84 -9.34
CA ALA A 26 -11.80 -13.68 -9.63
C ALA A 26 -11.32 -12.92 -8.38
N HIS A 27 -12.04 -13.02 -7.25
CA HIS A 27 -11.65 -12.42 -5.97
C HIS A 27 -10.65 -13.27 -5.16
N ALA A 28 -10.59 -14.58 -5.40
CA ALA A 28 -9.68 -15.47 -4.69
C ALA A 28 -8.23 -15.41 -5.23
N HIS A 29 -8.02 -15.07 -6.51
CA HIS A 29 -6.69 -14.96 -7.10
C HIS A 29 -5.95 -13.65 -6.82
N HIS A 30 -6.63 -12.62 -6.28
CA HIS A 30 -5.99 -11.32 -6.01
C HIS A 30 -5.37 -11.22 -4.61
N HIS A 31 -5.64 -12.20 -3.72
CA HIS A 31 -5.12 -12.19 -2.34
C HIS A 31 -3.79 -12.92 -2.14
N GLU A 32 -3.38 -13.78 -3.07
CA GLU A 32 -2.13 -14.54 -2.93
C GLU A 32 -0.90 -13.79 -3.49
N GLU A 33 -1.07 -12.84 -4.42
CA GLU A 33 0.05 -12.04 -4.94
C GLU A 33 0.43 -10.84 -4.04
N GLU A 34 -0.45 -10.37 -3.16
CA GLU A 34 -0.17 -9.24 -2.26
C GLU A 34 0.73 -9.60 -1.07
N ASP A 35 0.83 -10.87 -0.68
CA ASP A 35 1.64 -11.29 0.46
C ASP A 35 3.13 -11.52 0.12
N GLU A 36 3.49 -11.78 -1.13
CA GLU A 36 4.88 -11.98 -1.55
C GLU A 36 5.69 -10.67 -1.65
N ASP A 37 5.03 -9.52 -1.73
CA ASP A 37 5.68 -8.21 -1.93
C ASP A 37 5.76 -7.36 -0.64
N LYS A 38 5.35 -7.91 0.52
CA LYS A 38 5.45 -7.20 1.82
C LYS A 38 6.91 -7.00 2.20
N PHE A 39 7.27 -5.73 2.34
CA PHE A 39 8.62 -5.37 2.78
C PHE A 39 8.82 -5.73 4.26
N THR A 40 9.90 -6.45 4.55
CA THR A 40 10.30 -6.76 5.92
C THR A 40 11.58 -6.01 6.25
N PHE A 41 11.58 -5.23 7.32
CA PHE A 41 12.76 -4.50 7.78
C PHE A 41 13.82 -5.46 8.30
N VAL A 42 15.06 -5.23 7.92
CA VAL A 42 16.25 -5.91 8.47
C VAL A 42 16.61 -5.29 9.82
N GLU A 43 16.54 -3.95 9.88
CA GLU A 43 16.72 -3.16 11.08
C GLU A 43 15.49 -2.27 11.25
N ASP A 44 14.97 -2.14 12.48
CA ASP A 44 13.76 -1.38 12.75
C ASP A 44 13.95 0.11 12.46
N PRO A 45 12.99 0.76 11.78
CA PRO A 45 13.00 2.21 11.59
C PRO A 45 12.77 2.93 12.93
N VAL A 46 13.39 4.10 13.07
CA VAL A 46 13.20 4.97 14.24
C VAL A 46 12.11 5.99 13.93
N PHE A 47 11.14 6.12 14.84
CA PHE A 47 10.03 7.05 14.71
C PHE A 47 10.09 8.12 15.82
N ASP A 48 10.06 9.38 15.44
CA ASP A 48 9.89 10.52 16.35
C ASP A 48 8.49 11.10 16.17
N VAL A 49 7.57 10.70 17.06
CA VAL A 49 6.15 10.99 16.94
C VAL A 49 5.80 12.27 17.71
N SER A 50 5.36 13.30 17.01
CA SER A 50 4.90 14.56 17.55
C SER A 50 3.41 14.77 17.26
N TYR A 51 2.58 14.88 18.32
CA TYR A 51 1.17 15.25 18.19
C TYR A 51 1.02 16.78 18.20
N LYS A 52 0.45 17.34 17.14
CA LYS A 52 0.29 18.81 17.00
C LYS A 52 -1.07 19.34 17.46
N GLY A 53 -1.97 18.50 17.89
CA GLY A 53 -3.36 18.85 18.17
C GLY A 53 -4.26 18.60 16.94
N ASP A 54 -5.57 18.80 17.10
CA ASP A 54 -6.58 18.66 16.03
C ASP A 54 -6.49 17.36 15.22
N CYS A 55 -6.17 16.24 15.89
CA CYS A 55 -5.99 14.92 15.27
C CYS A 55 -4.84 14.84 14.25
N ARG A 56 -3.89 15.80 14.27
CA ARG A 56 -2.73 15.84 13.37
C ARG A 56 -1.48 15.30 14.02
N TYR A 57 -0.81 14.41 13.32
CA TYR A 57 0.47 13.87 13.69
C TYR A 57 1.55 14.30 12.71
N GLU A 58 2.70 14.66 13.25
CA GLU A 58 3.93 14.87 12.51
C GLU A 58 4.96 13.88 13.03
N VAL A 59 5.49 13.05 12.14
CA VAL A 59 6.39 11.95 12.51
C VAL A 59 7.66 12.04 11.71
N GLY A 60 8.79 12.23 12.38
CA GLY A 60 10.12 12.06 11.81
C GLY A 60 10.41 10.56 11.68
N VAL A 61 10.73 10.10 10.49
CA VAL A 61 11.08 8.71 10.22
C VAL A 61 12.52 8.63 9.77
N THR A 62 13.30 7.76 10.41
CA THR A 62 14.67 7.46 10.01
C THR A 62 14.80 5.97 9.75
N ILE A 63 15.12 5.60 8.50
CA ILE A 63 15.30 4.21 8.07
C ILE A 63 16.80 3.94 7.90
N PRO A 64 17.38 2.92 8.57
CA PRO A 64 18.76 2.53 8.42
C PRO A 64 19.13 2.13 6.99
N VAL A 65 20.38 2.42 6.60
CA VAL A 65 20.92 2.13 5.25
C VAL A 65 20.87 0.64 4.92
N ALA A 66 20.97 -0.23 5.92
CA ALA A 66 20.91 -1.68 5.73
C ALA A 66 19.63 -2.14 5.03
N ASN A 67 18.50 -1.50 5.34
CA ASN A 67 17.20 -1.79 4.72
C ASN A 67 17.18 -1.41 3.24
N GLU A 68 17.70 -0.21 2.91
CA GLU A 68 17.77 0.25 1.53
C GLU A 68 18.62 -0.68 0.66
N ARG A 69 19.80 -1.04 1.14
CA ARG A 69 20.70 -1.96 0.44
C ARG A 69 20.03 -3.32 0.20
N ALA A 70 19.45 -3.91 1.23
CA ALA A 70 18.76 -5.19 1.13
C ALA A 70 17.58 -5.15 0.13
N GLN A 71 16.83 -4.06 0.11
CA GLN A 71 15.71 -3.89 -0.81
C GLN A 71 16.16 -3.64 -2.25
N CYS A 72 17.17 -2.80 -2.44
CA CYS A 72 17.77 -2.58 -3.76
C CYS A 72 18.35 -3.88 -4.34
N ASP A 73 19.01 -4.71 -3.53
CA ASP A 73 19.53 -5.99 -3.96
C ASP A 73 18.44 -6.93 -4.44
N LYS A 74 17.34 -7.06 -3.69
CA LYS A 74 16.17 -7.87 -4.07
C LYS A 74 15.54 -7.38 -5.37
N LEU A 75 15.35 -6.06 -5.52
CA LEU A 75 14.77 -5.49 -6.74
C LEU A 75 15.69 -5.65 -7.94
N LEU A 76 16.99 -5.49 -7.78
CA LEU A 76 17.99 -5.74 -8.84
C LEU A 76 18.00 -7.20 -9.29
N GLU A 77 17.87 -8.16 -8.38
CA GLU A 77 17.77 -9.58 -8.72
C GLU A 77 16.49 -9.91 -9.51
N LYS A 78 15.34 -9.41 -9.05
CA LYS A 78 14.07 -9.53 -9.79
C LYS A 78 14.22 -8.92 -11.19
N LEU A 79 14.69 -7.68 -11.26
CA LEU A 79 14.87 -6.96 -12.52
C LEU A 79 15.87 -7.66 -13.46
N GLN A 80 16.96 -8.20 -12.93
CA GLN A 80 17.94 -8.96 -13.73
C GLN A 80 17.32 -10.18 -14.41
N SER A 81 16.37 -10.85 -13.74
CA SER A 81 15.68 -12.03 -14.30
C SER A 81 14.71 -11.68 -15.42
N GLU A 82 14.13 -10.48 -15.39
CA GLU A 82 13.05 -10.05 -16.29
C GLU A 82 13.53 -9.22 -17.47
N VAL A 83 14.60 -8.43 -17.26
CA VAL A 83 15.06 -7.43 -18.23
C VAL A 83 15.71 -8.08 -19.45
N GLU A 84 15.33 -7.61 -20.61
CA GLU A 84 16.02 -7.82 -21.88
C GLU A 84 16.91 -6.61 -22.18
N LEU A 85 18.23 -6.83 -22.17
CA LEU A 85 19.21 -5.83 -22.57
C LEU A 85 19.77 -6.15 -23.95
N LYS A 86 19.91 -5.12 -24.77
CA LYS A 86 20.48 -5.24 -26.12
C LYS A 86 21.84 -5.94 -26.06
N GLY A 87 21.97 -7.09 -26.71
CA GLY A 87 23.17 -7.91 -26.69
C GLY A 87 23.22 -9.00 -25.62
N PHE A 88 22.22 -9.11 -24.77
CA PHE A 88 22.12 -10.15 -23.73
C PHE A 88 20.78 -10.87 -23.82
N ARG A 89 20.82 -12.21 -23.59
CA ARG A 89 19.59 -12.99 -23.40
C ARG A 89 18.93 -12.62 -22.08
N ARG A 90 17.61 -12.63 -22.01
CA ARG A 90 16.79 -12.42 -20.81
C ARG A 90 17.39 -13.19 -19.61
N GLY A 91 17.57 -12.52 -18.48
CA GLY A 91 18.14 -13.11 -17.26
C GLY A 91 19.66 -13.35 -17.26
N ARG A 92 20.39 -12.96 -18.34
CA ARG A 92 21.85 -13.16 -18.46
C ARG A 92 22.65 -11.86 -18.49
N ALA A 93 22.01 -10.74 -18.23
CA ALA A 93 22.69 -9.45 -18.14
C ALA A 93 23.58 -9.38 -16.88
N PRO A 94 24.81 -8.85 -16.98
CA PRO A 94 25.66 -8.62 -15.80
C PRO A 94 25.00 -7.62 -14.85
N ARG A 95 24.97 -7.92 -13.53
CA ARG A 95 24.37 -7.09 -12.49
C ARG A 95 24.83 -5.62 -12.57
N LYS A 96 26.14 -5.38 -12.74
CA LYS A 96 26.70 -4.02 -12.88
C LYS A 96 26.10 -3.20 -14.03
N LEU A 97 25.69 -3.87 -15.12
CA LEU A 97 25.07 -3.19 -16.25
C LEU A 97 23.62 -2.84 -15.97
N VAL A 98 22.88 -3.73 -15.30
CA VAL A 98 21.50 -3.49 -14.85
C VAL A 98 21.48 -2.34 -13.86
N GLU A 99 22.35 -2.36 -12.86
CA GLU A 99 22.50 -1.33 -11.83
C GLU A 99 22.83 0.03 -12.45
N LYS A 100 23.79 0.10 -13.39
CA LYS A 100 24.14 1.35 -14.07
C LYS A 100 22.97 1.93 -14.88
N LYS A 101 22.11 1.07 -15.45
CA LYS A 101 21.01 1.51 -16.30
C LYS A 101 19.75 1.82 -15.50
N PHE A 102 19.47 1.06 -14.47
CA PHE A 102 18.21 1.10 -13.73
C PHE A 102 18.38 1.47 -12.24
N GLY A 103 19.60 1.67 -11.76
CA GLY A 103 19.88 1.91 -10.35
C GLY A 103 19.07 3.06 -9.73
N LYS A 104 18.89 4.17 -10.45
CA LYS A 104 18.07 5.29 -9.96
C LYS A 104 16.60 4.91 -9.83
N ALA A 105 16.03 4.18 -10.80
CA ALA A 105 14.65 3.73 -10.74
C ALA A 105 14.45 2.72 -9.61
N VAL A 106 15.34 1.73 -9.50
CA VAL A 106 15.33 0.73 -8.43
C VAL A 106 15.42 1.37 -7.04
N ARG A 107 16.23 2.42 -6.90
CA ARG A 107 16.31 3.17 -5.63
C ARG A 107 15.02 3.90 -5.32
N GLY A 108 14.38 4.52 -6.32
CA GLY A 108 13.06 5.13 -6.18
C GLY A 108 12.01 4.14 -5.71
N ASP A 109 11.90 2.99 -6.40
CA ASP A 109 10.96 1.92 -6.05
C ASP A 109 11.24 1.33 -4.66
N ALA A 110 12.53 1.16 -4.31
CA ALA A 110 12.94 0.70 -2.98
C ALA A 110 12.51 1.69 -1.89
N THR A 111 12.72 2.99 -2.12
CA THR A 111 12.34 4.04 -1.18
C THR A 111 10.84 4.09 -1.00
N GLU A 112 10.05 4.03 -2.07
CA GLU A 112 8.59 4.00 -2.01
C GLU A 112 8.07 2.82 -1.17
N LYS A 113 8.57 1.62 -1.43
CA LYS A 113 8.22 0.42 -0.66
C LYS A 113 8.60 0.53 0.82
N MET A 114 9.78 1.09 1.12
CA MET A 114 10.22 1.29 2.51
C MET A 114 9.36 2.33 3.24
N VAL A 115 9.01 3.42 2.58
CA VAL A 115 8.14 4.47 3.15
C VAL A 115 6.75 3.92 3.45
N SER A 116 6.16 3.17 2.52
CA SER A 116 4.85 2.54 2.71
C SER A 116 4.88 1.54 3.88
N ALA A 117 5.90 0.69 3.94
CA ALA A 117 6.06 -0.28 5.02
C ALA A 117 6.33 0.39 6.39
N ALA A 118 7.09 1.50 6.42
CA ALA A 118 7.33 2.27 7.64
C ALA A 118 6.04 2.91 8.15
N PHE A 119 5.22 3.47 7.26
CA PHE A 119 3.92 4.02 7.61
C PHE A 119 2.96 2.96 8.15
N GLU A 120 2.87 1.79 7.49
CA GLU A 120 2.06 0.68 8.00
C GLU A 120 2.50 0.21 9.39
N LYS A 121 3.82 0.09 9.61
CA LYS A 121 4.38 -0.28 10.91
C LYS A 121 4.03 0.76 11.97
N LEU A 122 4.23 2.06 11.68
CA LEU A 122 3.87 3.17 12.57
C LEU A 122 2.40 3.12 12.99
N VAL A 123 1.50 2.92 12.01
CA VAL A 123 0.04 2.83 12.22
C VAL A 123 -0.32 1.65 13.11
N LYS A 124 0.29 0.48 12.86
CA LYS A 124 0.06 -0.74 13.65
C LYS A 124 0.56 -0.60 15.08
N ASP A 125 1.79 -0.13 15.26
CA ASP A 125 2.44 -0.03 16.58
C ASP A 125 1.73 0.97 17.50
N ASN A 126 1.21 2.06 16.95
CA ASN A 126 0.50 3.08 17.71
C ASN A 126 -1.03 2.93 17.69
N GLY A 127 -1.58 1.94 17.00
CA GLY A 127 -3.02 1.70 16.87
C GLY A 127 -3.77 2.92 16.32
N LEU A 128 -3.14 3.66 15.41
CA LEU A 128 -3.70 4.85 14.79
C LEU A 128 -4.65 4.46 13.65
N ARG A 129 -5.59 5.36 13.34
CA ARG A 129 -6.49 5.22 12.19
C ARG A 129 -6.35 6.45 11.32
N PRO A 130 -5.42 6.44 10.36
CA PRO A 130 -5.19 7.59 9.48
C PRO A 130 -6.39 7.84 8.57
N ILE A 131 -6.60 9.11 8.23
CA ILE A 131 -7.61 9.58 7.28
C ILE A 131 -6.87 9.97 5.99
N GLY A 132 -7.00 9.14 4.96
CA GLY A 132 -6.34 9.39 3.68
C GLY A 132 -4.85 9.05 3.65
N ALA A 133 -4.18 9.50 2.58
CA ALA A 133 -2.76 9.29 2.38
C ALA A 133 -1.93 10.30 3.21
N PRO A 134 -0.78 9.88 3.77
CA PRO A 134 0.10 10.79 4.47
C PRO A 134 0.78 11.78 3.50
N GLU A 135 0.96 13.01 3.95
CA GLU A 135 1.83 13.97 3.27
C GLU A 135 3.29 13.69 3.65
N MET A 136 4.16 13.64 2.66
CA MET A 136 5.58 13.33 2.83
C MET A 136 6.43 14.55 2.52
N ASP A 137 7.11 15.08 3.55
CA ASP A 137 8.04 16.19 3.41
C ASP A 137 9.49 15.70 3.42
N GLY A 138 10.30 16.24 2.49
CA GLY A 138 11.74 15.97 2.44
C GLY A 138 12.13 14.71 1.66
N LEU A 139 11.19 13.97 1.08
CA LEU A 139 11.47 12.76 0.31
C LEU A 139 12.31 13.02 -0.94
N GLU A 140 12.12 14.15 -1.63
CA GLU A 140 12.92 14.53 -2.81
C GLU A 140 14.40 14.69 -2.44
N ASN A 141 14.67 15.41 -1.35
CA ASN A 141 16.03 15.58 -0.83
C ASN A 141 16.64 14.26 -0.36
N ALA A 142 15.79 13.36 0.15
CA ALA A 142 16.18 12.05 0.61
C ALA A 142 16.59 11.11 -0.55
N LEU A 143 16.05 11.30 -1.75
CA LEU A 143 16.43 10.52 -2.95
C LEU A 143 17.78 10.94 -3.53
N ASP A 144 18.12 12.22 -3.42
CA ASP A 144 19.40 12.77 -3.95
C ASP A 144 20.58 12.62 -2.98
N ARG A 145 20.35 12.03 -1.77
CA ARG A 145 21.38 11.82 -0.77
C ARG A 145 22.41 10.75 -1.16
N PRO A 146 23.61 10.74 -0.54
CA PRO A 146 24.59 9.68 -0.67
C PRO A 146 24.05 8.34 -0.17
N GLU A 147 24.50 7.22 -0.76
CA GLU A 147 24.07 5.85 -0.40
C GLU A 147 24.48 5.40 1.01
N GLU A 148 25.31 6.18 1.69
CA GLU A 148 25.84 5.90 3.02
C GLU A 148 25.03 6.55 4.14
N GLU A 149 24.11 7.46 3.81
CA GLU A 149 23.30 8.15 4.78
C GLU A 149 21.94 7.45 4.98
N ALA A 150 21.45 7.43 6.23
CA ALA A 150 20.12 6.92 6.55
C ALA A 150 19.03 7.72 5.87
N LEU A 151 17.94 7.06 5.46
CA LEU A 151 16.79 7.70 4.86
C LEU A 151 15.98 8.41 5.95
N ALA A 152 16.00 9.74 5.95
CA ALA A 152 15.24 10.56 6.89
C ALA A 152 14.21 11.42 6.14
N PHE A 153 12.96 11.38 6.58
CA PHE A 153 11.86 12.16 6.04
C PHE A 153 10.79 12.40 7.10
N ASN A 154 9.89 13.34 6.84
CA ASN A 154 8.79 13.65 7.74
C ASN A 154 7.46 13.22 7.12
N LEU A 155 6.61 12.59 7.94
CA LEU A 155 5.25 12.22 7.60
C LEU A 155 4.28 13.12 8.35
N LYS A 156 3.30 13.68 7.65
CA LYS A 156 2.18 14.43 8.24
C LYS A 156 0.89 13.74 7.84
N PHE A 157 0.06 13.42 8.81
CA PHE A 157 -1.23 12.78 8.56
C PHE A 157 -2.23 13.11 9.64
N GLU A 158 -3.50 12.98 9.30
CA GLU A 158 -4.62 13.15 10.21
C GLU A 158 -5.18 11.78 10.62
N VAL A 159 -5.68 11.68 11.83
CA VAL A 159 -6.26 10.44 12.35
C VAL A 159 -7.70 10.67 12.81
N PHE A 160 -8.49 9.60 12.83
CA PHE A 160 -9.81 9.64 13.44
C PHE A 160 -9.70 9.90 14.94
N PRO A 161 -10.47 10.86 15.49
CA PRO A 161 -10.50 11.12 16.92
C PRO A 161 -11.04 9.90 17.68
N LYS A 162 -10.45 9.59 18.82
CA LYS A 162 -11.01 8.61 19.76
C LYS A 162 -12.15 9.29 20.51
N CYS A 163 -13.39 9.06 20.07
CA CYS A 163 -14.57 9.58 20.73
C CYS A 163 -15.10 8.54 21.73
N GLU A 164 -15.08 8.87 23.00
CA GLU A 164 -15.80 8.12 24.03
C GLU A 164 -17.26 8.60 24.02
N LEU A 165 -18.17 7.71 23.63
CA LEU A 165 -19.58 8.01 23.65
C LEU A 165 -20.06 8.08 25.10
N GLY A 166 -20.61 9.20 25.49
CA GLY A 166 -21.31 9.34 26.77
C GLY A 166 -22.52 8.39 26.86
N LYS A 167 -23.17 8.37 28.01
CA LYS A 167 -24.35 7.53 28.26
C LYS A 167 -25.52 8.02 27.39
N TYR A 168 -25.72 7.38 26.24
CA TYR A 168 -26.76 7.76 25.24
C TYR A 168 -28.03 6.90 25.32
N ARG A 169 -28.03 5.85 26.14
CA ARG A 169 -29.21 4.97 26.36
C ARG A 169 -29.81 5.32 27.71
N GLY A 170 -31.17 5.41 27.77
CA GLY A 170 -31.91 5.68 29.00
C GLY A 170 -31.88 7.14 29.40
N ILE A 171 -31.78 8.07 28.45
CA ILE A 171 -31.97 9.51 28.70
C ILE A 171 -33.47 9.71 28.85
N GLU A 172 -33.90 10.16 30.05
CA GLU A 172 -35.26 10.58 30.31
C GLU A 172 -35.54 11.93 29.64
N VAL A 173 -36.48 11.98 28.72
CA VAL A 173 -36.85 13.20 28.01
C VAL A 173 -38.27 13.56 28.43
N GLU A 174 -38.45 14.74 29.05
CA GLU A 174 -39.77 15.30 29.33
C GLU A 174 -40.39 15.80 28.05
N ARG A 175 -41.61 15.37 27.76
CA ARG A 175 -42.39 15.93 26.64
C ARG A 175 -42.85 17.31 27.00
N PRO A 176 -42.57 18.34 26.22
CA PRO A 176 -43.19 19.65 26.41
C PRO A 176 -44.69 19.53 26.13
N VAL A 177 -45.51 20.05 27.04
CA VAL A 177 -46.95 20.10 26.95
C VAL A 177 -47.36 21.25 26.04
#